data_784b8b0d1191a10c08da4691cfaea86c
#
_entry.id   784b8b0d1191a10c08da4691cfaea86c
#
_cell.length_a   1.000
_cell.length_b   1.000
_cell.length_c   1.000
_cell.angle_alpha   90.00
_cell.angle_beta   90.00
_cell.angle_gamma   90.00
#
_symmetry.space_group_name_H-M   'P 1'
#
loop_
_entity.id
_entity.type
_entity.pdbx_description
1 polymer ?
#
loop_
_entity_poly.entity_id
_entity_poly.type
_entity_poly.pdbx_seq_one_letter_code
_entity_poly.pdbx_strand_id
1 'polypeptide(L)'
;MTWTLGGLDGDSTLLTVNNRLAAELRARYDRLWAAGGRRVWPSADILPWSAWLQRHYARLLDDGFTEHDLLSTDQERQLWQETDERDQGPDGLLRPAAAAESARAAYALLHDWRLERYPLATLGGEETTTFLRWRAAFDAATRQRGLLSAARLPALLLAAFEQGALQTPARLVHSGFDSLSPAQQSLFQRLEDTGCEVIAHQDQPCQSTRQRVEANDDEEEIRLAARWARDRLGDERPASIGIVSAQVSQQRRDLERIFSEIVTPTAYLGRRGCPSLFNISLGEALSLSLIH
;
A
#
# COMPACT_ATOMS: atom_id res chain seq x y z
N MET A 1 11.63 -10.27 -24.24
CA MET A 1 12.22 -8.90 -24.21
C MET A 1 12.14 -8.40 -22.79
N THR A 2 13.24 -7.90 -22.24
CA THR A 2 13.23 -7.33 -20.88
C THR A 2 12.61 -5.93 -20.96
N TRP A 3 11.45 -5.74 -20.36
CA TRP A 3 10.82 -4.43 -20.30
C TRP A 3 11.68 -3.45 -19.47
N THR A 4 11.73 -2.19 -19.88
CA THR A 4 12.47 -1.14 -19.17
C THR A 4 11.57 0.05 -18.89
N LEU A 5 11.85 0.78 -17.81
CA LEU A 5 11.07 1.95 -17.39
C LEU A 5 10.99 3.04 -18.50
N GLY A 6 12.03 3.16 -19.31
CA GLY A 6 12.03 4.07 -20.47
C GLY A 6 11.10 3.67 -21.62
N GLY A 7 10.54 2.45 -21.58
CA GLY A 7 9.56 1.95 -22.55
C GLY A 7 8.10 2.23 -22.20
N LEU A 8 7.82 2.99 -21.12
CA LEU A 8 6.47 3.49 -20.85
C LEU A 8 6.09 4.54 -21.90
N ASP A 9 4.97 4.31 -22.54
CA ASP A 9 4.32 5.21 -23.50
C ASP A 9 2.95 5.69 -22.97
N GLY A 10 2.23 6.48 -23.76
CA GLY A 10 0.92 7.03 -23.37
C GLY A 10 -0.17 5.97 -23.18
N ASP A 11 0.00 4.76 -23.73
CA ASP A 11 -0.96 3.66 -23.69
C ASP A 11 -0.58 2.58 -22.66
N SER A 12 0.47 2.85 -21.88
CA SER A 12 1.01 1.95 -20.86
C SER A 12 0.74 2.46 -19.46
N THR A 13 0.27 1.60 -18.57
CA THR A 13 0.10 1.87 -17.15
C THR A 13 1.06 1.00 -16.34
N LEU A 14 1.80 1.58 -15.39
CA LEU A 14 2.63 0.84 -14.44
C LEU A 14 1.98 0.85 -13.06
N LEU A 15 1.60 -0.31 -12.60
CA LEU A 15 1.03 -0.53 -11.27
C LEU A 15 2.10 -0.88 -10.25
N THR A 16 1.99 -0.29 -9.07
CA THR A 16 2.88 -0.58 -7.96
C THR A 16 2.10 -1.08 -6.75
N VAL A 17 2.77 -1.83 -5.89
CA VAL A 17 2.17 -2.34 -4.65
C VAL A 17 1.80 -1.21 -3.68
N ASN A 18 2.49 -0.06 -3.71
CA ASN A 18 2.26 1.06 -2.80
C ASN A 18 2.68 2.42 -3.40
N ASN A 19 2.26 3.49 -2.73
CA ASN A 19 2.55 4.88 -3.14
C ASN A 19 4.04 5.22 -3.18
N ARG A 20 4.85 4.62 -2.28
CA ARG A 20 6.29 4.90 -2.20
C ARG A 20 7.02 4.41 -3.43
N LEU A 21 6.74 3.17 -3.84
CA LEU A 21 7.33 2.62 -5.07
C LEU A 21 6.85 3.41 -6.29
N ALA A 22 5.59 3.84 -6.32
CA ALA A 22 5.09 4.69 -7.40
C ALA A 22 5.86 6.02 -7.49
N ALA A 23 6.11 6.67 -6.36
CA ALA A 23 6.86 7.93 -6.30
C ALA A 23 8.32 7.74 -6.75
N GLU A 24 8.98 6.67 -6.28
CA GLU A 24 10.37 6.37 -6.69
C GLU A 24 10.47 6.05 -8.18
N LEU A 25 9.56 5.24 -8.72
CA LEU A 25 9.58 4.91 -10.15
C LEU A 25 9.28 6.13 -11.03
N ARG A 26 8.39 7.05 -10.60
CA ARG A 26 8.18 8.33 -11.29
C ARG A 26 9.46 9.17 -11.29
N ALA A 27 10.08 9.34 -10.12
CA ALA A 27 11.33 10.09 -10.03
C ALA A 27 12.45 9.47 -10.86
N ARG A 28 12.50 8.13 -10.93
CA ARG A 28 13.48 7.41 -11.78
C ARG A 28 13.16 7.59 -13.26
N TYR A 29 11.91 7.57 -13.66
CA TYR A 29 11.46 7.86 -15.02
C TYR A 29 11.87 9.28 -15.44
N ASP A 30 11.61 10.28 -14.59
CA ASP A 30 11.97 11.67 -14.87
C ASP A 30 13.50 11.86 -15.00
N ARG A 31 14.27 11.22 -14.13
CA ARG A 31 15.75 11.23 -14.21
C ARG A 31 16.26 10.61 -15.51
N LEU A 32 15.65 9.53 -16.00
CA LEU A 32 16.04 8.91 -17.29
C LEU A 32 15.85 9.87 -18.46
N TRP A 33 14.70 10.56 -18.52
CA TRP A 33 14.43 11.52 -19.59
C TRP A 33 15.30 12.77 -19.50
N ALA A 34 15.52 13.29 -18.29
CA ALA A 34 16.41 14.43 -18.05
C ALA A 34 17.87 14.12 -18.45
N ALA A 35 18.38 12.92 -18.09
CA ALA A 35 19.72 12.47 -18.48
C ALA A 35 19.87 12.31 -20.00
N GLY A 36 18.78 12.01 -20.72
CA GLY A 36 18.72 12.02 -22.20
C GLY A 36 18.69 13.40 -22.84
N GLY A 37 18.86 14.49 -22.07
CA GLY A 37 18.89 15.87 -22.54
C GLY A 37 17.53 16.48 -22.89
N ARG A 38 16.43 15.81 -22.58
CA ARG A 38 15.08 16.33 -22.79
C ARG A 38 14.71 17.33 -21.69
N ARG A 39 14.02 18.40 -22.07
CA ARG A 39 13.48 19.41 -21.14
C ARG A 39 11.98 19.22 -20.85
N VAL A 40 11.31 18.49 -21.71
CA VAL A 40 9.86 18.17 -21.59
C VAL A 40 9.65 16.74 -22.06
N TRP A 41 8.85 15.98 -21.30
CA TRP A 41 8.43 14.62 -21.63
C TRP A 41 7.01 14.36 -21.09
N PRO A 42 6.28 13.40 -21.65
CA PRO A 42 4.99 12.99 -21.11
C PRO A 42 5.13 12.43 -19.69
N SER A 43 4.20 12.77 -18.82
CA SER A 43 4.12 12.13 -17.50
C SER A 43 3.80 10.65 -17.65
N ALA A 44 4.58 9.80 -17.00
CA ALA A 44 4.31 8.37 -17.00
C ALA A 44 3.07 8.05 -16.15
N ASP A 45 2.23 7.16 -16.63
CA ASP A 45 1.09 6.64 -15.86
C ASP A 45 1.56 5.57 -14.88
N ILE A 46 2.12 5.99 -13.74
CA ILE A 46 2.64 5.15 -12.67
C ILE A 46 1.81 5.40 -11.42
N LEU A 47 1.12 4.39 -10.90
CA LEU A 47 0.26 4.55 -9.74
C LEU A 47 0.14 3.26 -8.93
N PRO A 48 -0.19 3.35 -7.62
CA PRO A 48 -0.41 2.16 -6.83
C PRO A 48 -1.71 1.46 -7.24
N TRP A 49 -1.76 0.15 -6.98
CA TRP A 49 -2.93 -0.69 -7.23
C TRP A 49 -4.24 -0.08 -6.74
N SER A 50 -4.27 0.42 -5.51
CA SER A 50 -5.46 1.04 -4.92
C SER A 50 -5.95 2.27 -5.70
N ALA A 51 -5.02 3.14 -6.13
CA ALA A 51 -5.37 4.33 -6.92
C ALA A 51 -5.85 3.96 -8.34
N TRP A 52 -5.31 2.90 -8.93
CA TRP A 52 -5.78 2.38 -10.22
C TRP A 52 -7.22 1.85 -10.12
N LEU A 53 -7.54 1.09 -9.07
CA LEU A 53 -8.89 0.64 -8.81
C LEU A 53 -9.87 1.81 -8.63
N GLN A 54 -9.49 2.81 -7.82
CA GLN A 54 -10.31 3.99 -7.57
C GLN A 54 -10.52 4.83 -8.84
N ARG A 55 -9.50 4.98 -9.69
CA ARG A 55 -9.60 5.68 -10.97
C ARG A 55 -10.62 5.03 -11.90
N HIS A 56 -10.62 3.72 -11.99
CA HIS A 56 -11.58 2.99 -12.81
C HIS A 56 -12.98 2.98 -12.19
N TYR A 57 -13.07 2.88 -10.86
CA TYR A 57 -14.34 3.03 -10.17
C TYR A 57 -14.99 4.41 -10.44
N ALA A 58 -14.22 5.50 -10.40
CA ALA A 58 -14.74 6.82 -10.71
C ALA A 58 -15.34 6.89 -12.13
N ARG A 59 -14.68 6.28 -13.13
CA ARG A 59 -15.25 6.16 -14.49
C ARG A 59 -16.55 5.37 -14.52
N LEU A 60 -16.59 4.24 -13.82
CA LEU A 60 -17.80 3.41 -13.74
C LEU A 60 -18.97 4.14 -13.07
N LEU A 61 -18.68 5.03 -12.13
CA LEU A 61 -19.67 5.88 -11.48
C LEU A 61 -20.17 6.94 -12.46
N ASP A 62 -19.24 7.64 -13.16
CA ASP A 62 -19.55 8.68 -14.15
C ASP A 62 -20.37 8.10 -15.33
N ASP A 63 -20.05 6.88 -15.76
CA ASP A 63 -20.74 6.18 -16.86
C ASP A 63 -22.06 5.49 -16.41
N GLY A 64 -22.41 5.57 -15.12
CA GLY A 64 -23.64 4.98 -14.58
C GLY A 64 -23.64 3.44 -14.51
N PHE A 65 -22.47 2.81 -14.57
CA PHE A 65 -22.33 1.34 -14.41
C PHE A 65 -22.58 0.91 -12.95
N THR A 66 -22.29 1.79 -12.02
CA THR A 66 -22.57 1.60 -10.59
C THR A 66 -23.12 2.89 -9.99
N GLU A 67 -24.06 2.72 -9.04
CA GLU A 67 -24.63 3.84 -8.27
C GLU A 67 -24.19 3.81 -6.81
N HIS A 68 -23.27 2.88 -6.46
CA HIS A 68 -22.83 2.68 -5.08
C HIS A 68 -21.68 3.61 -4.75
N ASP A 69 -21.81 4.38 -3.68
CA ASP A 69 -20.74 5.27 -3.18
C ASP A 69 -19.62 4.46 -2.50
N LEU A 70 -18.39 4.76 -2.86
CA LEU A 70 -17.22 4.12 -2.28
C LEU A 70 -16.97 4.65 -0.86
N LEU A 71 -16.95 3.75 0.11
CA LEU A 71 -16.60 4.07 1.48
C LEU A 71 -15.14 4.54 1.59
N SER A 72 -14.93 5.65 2.30
CA SER A 72 -13.60 5.98 2.79
C SER A 72 -13.18 5.01 3.89
N THR A 73 -11.88 4.91 4.17
CA THR A 73 -11.36 4.03 5.23
C THR A 73 -12.01 4.31 6.59
N ASP A 74 -12.25 5.58 6.90
CA ASP A 74 -12.86 5.98 8.19
C ASP A 74 -14.34 5.64 8.25
N GLN A 75 -15.09 5.87 7.16
CA GLN A 75 -16.50 5.46 7.05
C GLN A 75 -16.66 3.95 7.13
N GLU A 76 -15.77 3.19 6.48
CA GLU A 76 -15.79 1.72 6.54
C GLU A 76 -15.50 1.22 7.96
N ARG A 77 -14.51 1.80 8.64
CA ARG A 77 -14.19 1.50 10.04
C ARG A 77 -15.38 1.79 10.97
N GLN A 78 -16.00 2.95 10.79
CA GLN A 78 -17.19 3.30 11.58
C GLN A 78 -18.34 2.33 11.34
N LEU A 79 -18.59 1.94 10.09
CA LEU A 79 -19.67 1.00 9.77
C LEU A 79 -19.42 -0.40 10.39
N TRP A 80 -18.16 -0.85 10.44
CA TRP A 80 -17.79 -2.07 11.15
C TRP A 80 -18.00 -1.95 12.65
N GLN A 81 -17.71 -0.80 13.28
CA GLN A 81 -17.99 -0.54 14.69
C GLN A 81 -19.51 -0.56 14.98
N GLU A 82 -20.32 0.10 14.15
CA GLU A 82 -21.78 0.06 14.27
C GLU A 82 -22.33 -1.37 14.17
N THR A 83 -21.70 -2.21 13.38
CA THR A 83 -22.10 -3.61 13.19
C THR A 83 -21.78 -4.45 14.42
N ASP A 84 -20.61 -4.24 15.03
CA ASP A 84 -20.16 -4.87 16.26
C ASP A 84 -21.06 -4.49 17.44
N GLU A 85 -21.29 -3.19 17.65
CA GLU A 85 -22.13 -2.67 18.74
C GLU A 85 -23.56 -3.22 18.72
N ARG A 86 -24.15 -3.43 17.55
CA ARG A 86 -25.49 -3.99 17.41
C ARG A 86 -25.56 -5.47 17.77
N ASP A 87 -24.47 -6.20 17.55
CA ASP A 87 -24.43 -7.65 17.79
C ASP A 87 -24.21 -8.00 19.26
N GLN A 88 -23.51 -7.15 20.01
CA GLN A 88 -23.03 -7.49 21.35
C GLN A 88 -23.94 -7.13 22.51
N GLY A 89 -24.91 -6.26 22.30
CA GLY A 89 -25.79 -5.81 23.40
C GLY A 89 -25.01 -5.04 24.52
N PRO A 90 -25.58 -4.98 25.74
CA PRO A 90 -25.01 -4.15 26.84
C PRO A 90 -23.66 -4.63 27.40
N ASP A 91 -23.25 -5.87 27.12
CA ASP A 91 -22.01 -6.48 27.63
C ASP A 91 -20.85 -6.42 26.62
N GLY A 92 -20.84 -5.41 25.75
CA GLY A 92 -19.95 -5.24 24.62
C GLY A 92 -18.46 -5.53 24.83
N LEU A 93 -17.70 -5.68 23.74
CA LEU A 93 -16.25 -5.96 23.77
C LEU A 93 -15.47 -4.88 24.53
N LEU A 94 -14.44 -5.31 25.25
CA LEU A 94 -13.49 -4.40 25.91
C LEU A 94 -12.76 -3.45 24.93
N ARG A 95 -12.73 -3.81 23.60
CA ARG A 95 -12.03 -3.02 22.57
C ARG A 95 -12.77 -3.09 21.21
N PRO A 96 -13.92 -2.46 21.05
CA PRO A 96 -14.71 -2.54 19.82
C PRO A 96 -13.96 -2.03 18.59
N ALA A 97 -13.16 -0.98 18.72
CA ALA A 97 -12.37 -0.44 17.59
C ALA A 97 -11.32 -1.43 17.06
N ALA A 98 -10.70 -2.22 17.92
CA ALA A 98 -9.72 -3.24 17.49
C ALA A 98 -10.41 -4.43 16.81
N ALA A 99 -11.58 -4.84 17.32
CA ALA A 99 -12.37 -5.89 16.72
C ALA A 99 -12.90 -5.49 15.34
N ALA A 100 -13.41 -4.26 15.18
CA ALA A 100 -13.85 -3.70 13.92
C ALA A 100 -12.70 -3.65 12.88
N GLU A 101 -11.49 -3.26 13.30
CA GLU A 101 -10.32 -3.24 12.41
C GLU A 101 -9.91 -4.66 11.99
N SER A 102 -9.98 -5.64 12.90
CA SER A 102 -9.73 -7.05 12.58
C SER A 102 -10.77 -7.60 11.62
N ALA A 103 -12.05 -7.27 11.81
CA ALA A 103 -13.13 -7.68 10.90
C ALA A 103 -12.96 -7.06 9.52
N ARG A 104 -12.61 -5.76 9.43
CA ARG A 104 -12.31 -5.06 8.18
C ARG A 104 -11.14 -5.71 7.44
N ALA A 105 -10.06 -6.03 8.15
CA ALA A 105 -8.90 -6.71 7.57
C ALA A 105 -9.24 -8.13 7.07
N ALA A 106 -10.02 -8.89 7.85
CA ALA A 106 -10.50 -10.21 7.45
C ALA A 106 -11.41 -10.13 6.22
N TYR A 107 -12.26 -9.10 6.13
CA TYR A 107 -13.13 -8.86 4.97
C TYR A 107 -12.31 -8.55 3.71
N ALA A 108 -11.27 -7.73 3.82
CA ALA A 108 -10.37 -7.46 2.70
C ALA A 108 -9.66 -8.73 2.23
N LEU A 109 -9.11 -9.52 3.14
CA LEU A 109 -8.48 -10.81 2.82
C LEU A 109 -9.45 -11.78 2.15
N LEU A 110 -10.70 -11.84 2.64
CA LEU A 110 -11.73 -12.70 2.07
C LEU A 110 -11.99 -12.40 0.60
N HIS A 111 -12.06 -11.13 0.23
CA HIS A 111 -12.27 -10.72 -1.16
C HIS A 111 -10.99 -10.84 -1.99
N ASP A 112 -9.82 -10.47 -1.47
CA ASP A 112 -8.54 -10.60 -2.17
C ASP A 112 -8.24 -12.07 -2.52
N TRP A 113 -8.54 -12.98 -1.59
CA TRP A 113 -8.33 -14.41 -1.79
C TRP A 113 -9.53 -15.13 -2.39
N ARG A 114 -10.62 -14.41 -2.70
CA ARG A 114 -11.87 -14.95 -3.28
C ARG A 114 -12.45 -16.10 -2.46
N LEU A 115 -12.37 -15.98 -1.13
CA LEU A 115 -12.82 -17.00 -0.19
C LEU A 115 -14.32 -16.94 0.11
N GLU A 116 -15.05 -15.95 -0.40
CA GLU A 116 -16.48 -15.80 -0.24
C GLU A 116 -17.29 -16.98 -0.76
N ARG A 117 -16.71 -17.77 -1.65
CA ARG A 117 -17.33 -18.99 -2.24
C ARG A 117 -17.09 -20.24 -1.39
N TYR A 118 -16.20 -20.19 -0.42
CA TYR A 118 -15.88 -21.33 0.43
C TYR A 118 -16.83 -21.37 1.64
N PRO A 119 -17.19 -22.57 2.12
CA PRO A 119 -18.04 -22.74 3.28
C PRO A 119 -17.26 -22.46 4.57
N LEU A 120 -16.88 -21.21 4.81
CA LEU A 120 -16.06 -20.79 5.95
C LEU A 120 -16.66 -21.19 7.31
N ALA A 121 -17.99 -21.32 7.40
CA ALA A 121 -18.67 -21.81 8.60
C ALA A 121 -18.22 -23.22 9.03
N THR A 122 -17.69 -24.02 8.09
CA THR A 122 -17.19 -25.37 8.40
C THR A 122 -15.84 -25.36 9.11
N LEU A 123 -15.12 -24.25 9.11
CA LEU A 123 -13.85 -24.11 9.82
C LEU A 123 -14.03 -24.10 11.34
N GLY A 124 -15.26 -23.81 11.82
CA GLY A 124 -15.59 -23.76 13.23
C GLY A 124 -14.93 -22.59 13.97
N GLY A 125 -15.15 -22.54 15.28
CA GLY A 125 -14.62 -21.50 16.15
C GLY A 125 -15.57 -20.31 16.31
N GLU A 126 -15.57 -19.76 17.52
CA GLU A 126 -16.42 -18.63 17.92
C GLU A 126 -16.09 -17.37 17.14
N GLU A 127 -14.80 -17.09 16.95
CA GLU A 127 -14.33 -15.93 16.18
C GLU A 127 -14.79 -15.97 14.72
N THR A 128 -14.69 -17.14 14.08
CA THR A 128 -15.16 -17.33 12.69
C THR A 128 -16.66 -17.11 12.59
N THR A 129 -17.42 -17.68 13.52
CA THR A 129 -18.89 -17.53 13.54
C THR A 129 -19.28 -16.07 13.75
N THR A 130 -18.64 -15.38 14.66
CA THR A 130 -18.86 -13.96 14.94
C THR A 130 -18.52 -13.09 13.72
N PHE A 131 -17.36 -13.31 13.11
CA PHE A 131 -16.98 -12.61 11.89
C PHE A 131 -18.00 -12.81 10.76
N LEU A 132 -18.46 -14.03 10.53
CA LEU A 132 -19.46 -14.31 9.47
C LEU A 132 -20.79 -13.61 9.73
N ARG A 133 -21.22 -13.50 10.99
CA ARG A 133 -22.40 -12.76 11.38
C ARG A 133 -22.24 -11.26 11.15
N TRP A 134 -21.10 -10.68 11.56
CA TRP A 134 -20.79 -9.27 11.32
C TRP A 134 -20.65 -8.96 9.83
N ARG A 135 -20.01 -9.83 9.07
CA ARG A 135 -19.95 -9.73 7.61
C ARG A 135 -21.34 -9.65 7.00
N ALA A 136 -22.25 -10.54 7.40
CA ALA A 136 -23.61 -10.54 6.86
C ALA A 136 -24.36 -9.24 7.18
N ALA A 137 -24.19 -8.69 8.38
CA ALA A 137 -24.77 -7.41 8.79
C ALA A 137 -24.12 -6.22 8.04
N PHE A 138 -22.79 -6.23 7.87
CA PHE A 138 -22.07 -5.22 7.08
C PHE A 138 -22.50 -5.23 5.61
N ASP A 139 -22.58 -6.41 4.99
CA ASP A 139 -23.05 -6.57 3.61
C ASP A 139 -24.52 -6.14 3.43
N ALA A 140 -25.36 -6.32 4.45
CA ALA A 140 -26.74 -5.83 4.44
C ALA A 140 -26.79 -4.30 4.56
N ALA A 141 -26.02 -3.72 5.47
CA ALA A 141 -25.96 -2.28 5.69
C ALA A 141 -25.40 -1.53 4.47
N THR A 142 -24.34 -2.05 3.85
CA THR A 142 -23.76 -1.43 2.63
C THR A 142 -24.74 -1.48 1.47
N ARG A 143 -25.41 -2.62 1.23
CA ARG A 143 -26.44 -2.72 0.19
C ARG A 143 -27.62 -1.78 0.43
N GLN A 144 -28.11 -1.71 1.64
CA GLN A 144 -29.26 -0.86 1.99
C GLN A 144 -28.96 0.62 1.80
N ARG A 145 -27.71 1.03 2.04
CA ARG A 145 -27.28 2.43 1.96
C ARG A 145 -26.67 2.80 0.60
N GLY A 146 -26.62 1.88 -0.37
CA GLY A 146 -25.96 2.12 -1.66
C GLY A 146 -24.45 2.34 -1.54
N LEU A 147 -23.77 1.64 -0.62
CA LEU A 147 -22.35 1.80 -0.33
C LEU A 147 -21.52 0.62 -0.85
N LEU A 148 -20.26 0.89 -1.19
CA LEU A 148 -19.30 -0.10 -1.67
C LEU A 148 -18.02 -0.06 -0.82
N SER A 149 -17.58 -1.23 -0.32
CA SER A 149 -16.26 -1.36 0.30
C SER A 149 -15.17 -1.42 -0.77
N ALA A 150 -14.02 -0.81 -0.48
CA ALA A 150 -12.84 -0.88 -1.33
C ALA A 150 -12.36 -2.31 -1.62
N ALA A 151 -12.61 -3.25 -0.69
CA ALA A 151 -12.29 -4.66 -0.85
C ALA A 151 -13.04 -5.31 -2.04
N ARG A 152 -14.17 -4.76 -2.44
CA ARG A 152 -14.98 -5.29 -3.55
C ARG A 152 -14.64 -4.66 -4.91
N LEU A 153 -13.78 -3.64 -4.95
CA LEU A 153 -13.39 -2.98 -6.21
C LEU A 153 -12.80 -3.94 -7.24
N PRO A 154 -11.90 -4.89 -6.90
CA PRO A 154 -11.36 -5.83 -7.89
C PRO A 154 -12.44 -6.65 -8.59
N ALA A 155 -13.45 -7.11 -7.85
CA ALA A 155 -14.57 -7.88 -8.40
C ALA A 155 -15.49 -7.01 -9.26
N LEU A 156 -15.75 -5.77 -8.88
CA LEU A 156 -16.51 -4.81 -9.67
C LEU A 156 -15.83 -4.52 -11.01
N LEU A 157 -14.51 -4.24 -10.98
CA LEU A 157 -13.75 -3.97 -12.19
C LEU A 157 -13.68 -5.19 -13.10
N LEU A 158 -13.51 -6.39 -12.52
CA LEU A 158 -13.53 -7.63 -13.30
C LEU A 158 -14.84 -7.75 -14.07
N ALA A 159 -15.98 -7.56 -13.40
CA ALA A 159 -17.29 -7.59 -14.05
C ALA A 159 -17.46 -6.50 -15.12
N ALA A 160 -16.93 -5.31 -14.88
CA ALA A 160 -16.98 -4.19 -15.83
C ALA A 160 -16.14 -4.47 -17.09
N PHE A 161 -14.95 -5.05 -16.95
CA PHE A 161 -14.15 -5.49 -18.11
C PHE A 161 -14.80 -6.68 -18.84
N GLU A 162 -15.44 -7.60 -18.12
CA GLU A 162 -16.19 -8.70 -18.74
C GLU A 162 -17.36 -8.22 -19.60
N GLN A 163 -18.02 -7.15 -19.18
CA GLN A 163 -19.16 -6.53 -19.86
C GLN A 163 -18.76 -5.47 -20.90
N GLY A 164 -17.45 -5.17 -21.02
CA GLY A 164 -16.97 -4.15 -21.95
C GLY A 164 -17.27 -2.72 -21.54
N ALA A 165 -17.62 -2.49 -20.27
CA ALA A 165 -17.88 -1.15 -19.72
C ALA A 165 -16.59 -0.35 -19.47
N LEU A 166 -15.44 -1.01 -19.39
CA LEU A 166 -14.12 -0.38 -19.28
C LEU A 166 -13.26 -0.72 -20.50
N GLN A 167 -12.53 0.28 -20.99
CA GLN A 167 -11.54 0.07 -22.04
C GLN A 167 -10.31 -0.62 -21.49
N THR A 168 -9.86 -1.66 -22.16
CA THR A 168 -8.64 -2.38 -21.84
C THR A 168 -7.43 -1.55 -22.27
N PRO A 169 -6.44 -1.28 -21.39
CA PRO A 169 -5.22 -0.61 -21.81
C PRO A 169 -4.40 -1.51 -22.76
N ALA A 170 -3.60 -0.92 -23.63
CA ALA A 170 -2.74 -1.68 -24.51
C ALA A 170 -1.68 -2.48 -23.73
N ARG A 171 -1.12 -1.86 -22.66
CA ARG A 171 -0.11 -2.49 -21.82
C ARG A 171 -0.30 -2.14 -20.35
N LEU A 172 -0.16 -3.14 -19.50
CA LEU A 172 -0.14 -3.01 -18.05
C LEU A 172 1.12 -3.67 -17.49
N VAL A 173 1.94 -2.87 -16.81
CA VAL A 173 3.14 -3.36 -16.14
C VAL A 173 2.87 -3.38 -14.64
N HIS A 174 3.25 -4.40 -13.92
CA HIS A 174 3.14 -4.40 -12.46
C HIS A 174 4.51 -4.62 -11.79
N SER A 175 4.76 -3.92 -10.69
CA SER A 175 6.06 -3.92 -10.01
C SER A 175 5.90 -3.93 -8.48
N GLY A 176 6.80 -4.66 -7.80
CA GLY A 176 6.85 -4.75 -6.34
C GLY A 176 5.83 -5.71 -5.72
N PHE A 177 5.18 -6.54 -6.52
CA PHE A 177 4.30 -7.59 -6.02
C PHE A 177 5.11 -8.89 -5.87
N ASP A 178 5.32 -9.33 -4.62
CA ASP A 178 6.00 -10.61 -4.34
C ASP A 178 5.13 -11.79 -4.80
N SER A 179 3.82 -11.67 -4.61
CA SER A 179 2.81 -12.59 -5.12
C SER A 179 1.53 -11.81 -5.44
N LEU A 180 0.80 -12.24 -6.43
CA LEU A 180 -0.51 -11.69 -6.76
C LEU A 180 -1.60 -12.43 -6.00
N SER A 181 -2.54 -11.69 -5.41
CA SER A 181 -3.74 -12.31 -4.84
C SER A 181 -4.62 -12.93 -5.95
N PRO A 182 -5.46 -13.93 -5.64
CA PRO A 182 -6.39 -14.50 -6.62
C PRO A 182 -7.31 -13.47 -7.29
N ALA A 183 -7.68 -12.39 -6.59
CA ALA A 183 -8.46 -11.30 -7.17
C ALA A 183 -7.66 -10.52 -8.21
N GLN A 184 -6.38 -10.21 -7.90
CA GLN A 184 -5.46 -9.55 -8.83
C GLN A 184 -5.17 -10.44 -10.04
N GLN A 185 -4.88 -11.73 -9.82
CA GLN A 185 -4.64 -12.70 -10.89
C GLN A 185 -5.83 -12.77 -11.86
N SER A 186 -7.06 -12.86 -11.33
CA SER A 186 -8.27 -12.92 -12.15
C SER A 186 -8.45 -11.67 -13.00
N LEU A 187 -8.15 -10.50 -12.43
CA LEU A 187 -8.28 -9.22 -13.14
C LEU A 187 -7.21 -9.08 -14.23
N PHE A 188 -5.95 -9.43 -13.93
CA PHE A 188 -4.86 -9.39 -14.90
C PHE A 188 -5.09 -10.40 -16.03
N GLN A 189 -5.54 -11.62 -15.71
CA GLN A 189 -5.89 -12.62 -16.72
C GLN A 189 -7.00 -12.10 -17.63
N ARG A 190 -8.02 -11.45 -17.07
CA ARG A 190 -9.09 -10.85 -17.88
C ARG A 190 -8.56 -9.79 -18.85
N LEU A 191 -7.64 -8.95 -18.38
CA LEU A 191 -7.00 -7.94 -19.22
C LEU A 191 -6.20 -8.59 -20.36
N GLU A 192 -5.43 -9.64 -20.08
CA GLU A 192 -4.71 -10.43 -21.10
C GLU A 192 -5.67 -11.04 -22.12
N ASP A 193 -6.77 -11.65 -21.67
CA ASP A 193 -7.79 -12.25 -22.53
C ASP A 193 -8.44 -11.22 -23.48
N THR A 194 -8.43 -9.94 -23.11
CA THR A 194 -8.94 -8.82 -23.93
C THR A 194 -7.87 -8.10 -24.74
N GLY A 195 -6.64 -8.64 -24.77
CA GLY A 195 -5.55 -8.15 -25.62
C GLY A 195 -4.57 -7.18 -24.94
N CYS A 196 -4.65 -6.98 -23.64
CA CYS A 196 -3.65 -6.22 -22.88
C CYS A 196 -2.36 -7.02 -22.74
N GLU A 197 -1.22 -6.41 -23.02
CA GLU A 197 0.09 -6.97 -22.68
C GLU A 197 0.36 -6.76 -21.19
N VAL A 198 0.23 -7.80 -20.36
CA VAL A 198 0.52 -7.74 -18.92
C VAL A 198 1.95 -8.19 -18.65
N ILE A 199 2.76 -7.34 -18.00
CA ILE A 199 4.20 -7.57 -17.79
C ILE A 199 4.51 -7.46 -16.31
N ALA A 200 5.17 -8.49 -15.74
CA ALA A 200 5.78 -8.40 -14.41
C ALA A 200 7.15 -7.71 -14.53
N HIS A 201 7.28 -6.53 -13.91
CA HIS A 201 8.56 -5.86 -13.80
C HIS A 201 9.26 -6.26 -12.51
N GLN A 202 10.44 -6.84 -12.66
CA GLN A 202 11.33 -7.15 -11.55
C GLN A 202 12.61 -6.34 -11.71
N ASP A 203 13.03 -5.68 -10.64
CA ASP A 203 14.35 -5.06 -10.63
C ASP A 203 15.42 -6.15 -10.82
N GLN A 204 16.43 -5.85 -11.64
CA GLN A 204 17.53 -6.79 -11.82
C GLN A 204 18.27 -6.98 -10.50
N PRO A 205 18.58 -8.22 -10.12
CA PRO A 205 19.35 -8.48 -8.92
C PRO A 205 20.69 -7.76 -8.99
N CYS A 206 20.93 -6.85 -8.07
CA CYS A 206 22.23 -6.19 -7.95
C CYS A 206 23.21 -7.14 -7.24
N GLN A 207 24.43 -7.23 -7.75
CA GLN A 207 25.50 -7.90 -7.02
C GLN A 207 25.82 -7.05 -5.78
N SER A 208 25.57 -7.60 -4.60
CA SER A 208 25.77 -6.91 -3.33
C SER A 208 26.66 -7.73 -2.40
N THR A 209 27.54 -7.05 -1.67
CA THR A 209 28.27 -7.65 -0.55
C THR A 209 27.32 -7.75 0.63
N ARG A 210 27.18 -8.94 1.19
CA ARG A 210 26.37 -9.21 2.39
C ARG A 210 27.27 -9.27 3.60
N GLN A 211 26.90 -8.54 4.66
CA GLN A 211 27.57 -8.57 5.95
C GLN A 211 26.53 -8.82 7.03
N ARG A 212 26.89 -9.60 8.04
CA ARG A 212 26.11 -9.82 9.25
C ARG A 212 26.87 -9.24 10.41
N VAL A 213 26.20 -8.46 11.24
CA VAL A 213 26.74 -7.88 12.47
C VAL A 213 25.83 -8.29 13.61
N GLU A 214 26.41 -8.68 14.74
CA GLU A 214 25.69 -9.03 15.95
C GLU A 214 25.70 -7.84 16.91
N ALA A 215 24.57 -7.59 17.53
CA ALA A 215 24.37 -6.58 18.56
C ALA A 215 23.96 -7.27 19.87
N ASN A 216 24.30 -6.67 21.02
CA ASN A 216 23.94 -7.23 22.33
C ASN A 216 22.49 -6.93 22.71
N ASP A 217 21.93 -5.82 22.20
CA ASP A 217 20.57 -5.38 22.44
C ASP A 217 20.03 -4.52 21.27
N ASP A 218 18.74 -4.17 21.34
CA ASP A 218 18.06 -3.39 20.31
C ASP A 218 18.66 -1.99 20.14
N GLU A 219 19.12 -1.35 21.23
CA GLU A 219 19.72 -0.01 21.17
C GLU A 219 21.08 -0.06 20.45
N GLU A 220 21.88 -1.06 20.72
CA GLU A 220 23.16 -1.27 20.03
C GLU A 220 22.94 -1.57 18.54
N GLU A 221 21.93 -2.38 18.19
CA GLU A 221 21.56 -2.64 16.79
C GLU A 221 21.25 -1.34 16.05
N ILE A 222 20.43 -0.48 16.63
CA ILE A 222 20.08 0.83 16.05
C ILE A 222 21.33 1.72 15.93
N ARG A 223 22.22 1.73 16.94
CA ARG A 223 23.48 2.49 16.90
C ARG A 223 24.43 2.00 15.81
N LEU A 224 24.57 0.70 15.65
CA LEU A 224 25.40 0.09 14.61
C LEU A 224 24.84 0.44 13.21
N ALA A 225 23.52 0.36 13.01
CA ALA A 225 22.87 0.74 11.76
C ALA A 225 23.08 2.24 11.44
N ALA A 226 22.93 3.12 12.45
CA ALA A 226 23.13 4.56 12.29
C ALA A 226 24.60 4.93 11.96
N ARG A 227 25.58 4.28 12.60
CA ARG A 227 27.02 4.46 12.30
C ARG A 227 27.35 3.99 10.87
N TRP A 228 26.86 2.81 10.50
CA TRP A 228 27.03 2.29 9.15
C TRP A 228 26.42 3.24 8.09
N ALA A 229 25.22 3.76 8.35
CA ALA A 229 24.59 4.72 7.45
C ALA A 229 25.41 6.01 7.33
N ARG A 230 25.86 6.57 8.45
CA ARG A 230 26.71 7.78 8.46
C ARG A 230 28.00 7.58 7.66
N ASP A 231 28.66 6.45 7.86
CA ASP A 231 29.94 6.16 7.19
C ASP A 231 29.73 6.04 5.66
N ARG A 232 28.59 5.47 5.23
CA ARG A 232 28.21 5.37 3.81
C ARG A 232 27.77 6.71 3.20
N LEU A 233 27.14 7.59 3.98
CA LEU A 233 26.78 8.93 3.53
C LEU A 233 28.01 9.84 3.37
N GLY A 234 29.12 9.54 4.04
CA GLY A 234 30.40 10.23 3.89
C GLY A 234 31.20 9.85 2.64
N ASP A 235 30.81 8.80 1.93
CA ASP A 235 31.45 8.39 0.69
C ASP A 235 31.17 9.41 -0.43
N GLU A 236 32.11 9.58 -1.39
CA GLU A 236 32.03 10.58 -2.47
C GLU A 236 30.83 10.38 -3.44
N ARG A 237 30.11 9.28 -3.33
CA ARG A 237 28.94 8.96 -4.16
C ARG A 237 27.64 9.21 -3.38
N PRO A 238 26.68 9.95 -3.95
CA PRO A 238 25.37 10.10 -3.33
C PRO A 238 24.72 8.71 -3.14
N ALA A 239 24.57 8.28 -1.90
CA ALA A 239 23.98 7.00 -1.56
C ALA A 239 22.54 7.20 -1.06
N SER A 240 21.65 6.34 -1.53
CA SER A 240 20.33 6.18 -0.91
C SER A 240 20.39 4.95 -0.01
N ILE A 241 20.17 5.12 1.29
CA ILE A 241 20.29 4.07 2.30
C ILE A 241 18.90 3.75 2.82
N GLY A 242 18.51 2.49 2.73
CA GLY A 242 17.28 1.98 3.33
C GLY A 242 17.59 1.15 4.57
N ILE A 243 16.95 1.48 5.70
CA ILE A 243 17.00 0.69 6.93
C ILE A 243 15.61 0.14 7.20
N VAL A 244 15.52 -1.18 7.35
CA VAL A 244 14.25 -1.88 7.54
C VAL A 244 14.25 -2.50 8.94
N SER A 245 13.25 -2.18 9.75
CA SER A 245 12.99 -2.80 11.05
C SER A 245 11.55 -3.30 11.10
N ALA A 246 11.33 -4.47 11.67
CA ALA A 246 9.99 -5.01 11.92
C ALA A 246 9.24 -4.23 13.03
N GLN A 247 9.97 -3.49 13.86
CA GLN A 247 9.45 -2.81 15.05
C GLN A 247 9.54 -1.28 14.98
N VAL A 248 9.57 -0.69 13.78
CA VAL A 248 9.74 0.77 13.57
C VAL A 248 8.76 1.60 14.40
N SER A 249 7.49 1.19 14.50
CA SER A 249 6.47 1.91 15.28
C SER A 249 6.73 1.90 16.78
N GLN A 250 7.27 0.82 17.31
CA GLN A 250 7.58 0.66 18.74
C GLN A 250 8.90 1.36 19.09
N GLN A 251 9.88 1.27 18.21
CA GLN A 251 11.24 1.82 18.38
C GLN A 251 11.39 3.24 17.84
N ARG A 252 10.31 3.91 17.40
CA ARG A 252 10.36 5.20 16.73
C ARG A 252 11.18 6.24 17.50
N ARG A 253 10.96 6.36 18.81
CA ARG A 253 11.66 7.38 19.66
C ARG A 253 13.16 7.12 19.72
N ASP A 254 13.56 5.86 19.84
CA ASP A 254 14.97 5.49 19.89
C ASP A 254 15.64 5.66 18.53
N LEU A 255 14.95 5.30 17.45
CA LEU A 255 15.40 5.56 16.09
C LEU A 255 15.59 7.06 15.84
N GLU A 256 14.62 7.92 16.17
CA GLU A 256 14.73 9.37 16.01
C GLU A 256 15.91 9.94 16.83
N ARG A 257 16.03 9.54 18.09
CA ARG A 257 17.09 10.00 19.00
C ARG A 257 18.46 9.57 18.49
N ILE A 258 18.68 8.29 18.26
CA ILE A 258 19.98 7.72 17.90
C ILE A 258 20.44 8.17 16.53
N PHE A 259 19.53 8.19 15.54
CA PHE A 259 19.85 8.67 14.20
C PHE A 259 20.13 10.18 14.18
N SER A 260 19.39 10.98 14.94
CA SER A 260 19.68 12.41 15.09
C SER A 260 21.06 12.66 15.73
N GLU A 261 21.41 11.89 16.77
CA GLU A 261 22.70 11.99 17.44
C GLU A 261 23.86 11.61 16.52
N ILE A 262 23.72 10.54 15.72
CA ILE A 262 24.83 9.95 14.96
C ILE A 262 24.91 10.51 13.53
N VAL A 263 23.78 10.63 12.83
CA VAL A 263 23.73 11.01 11.41
C VAL A 263 23.65 12.53 11.23
N THR A 264 22.95 13.23 12.13
CA THR A 264 22.75 14.69 12.05
C THR A 264 23.14 15.41 13.36
N PRO A 265 24.37 15.24 13.87
CA PRO A 265 24.77 15.78 15.18
C PRO A 265 24.62 17.31 15.27
N THR A 266 24.78 18.05 14.18
CA THR A 266 24.61 19.49 14.11
C THR A 266 23.15 19.93 14.31
N ALA A 267 22.20 19.17 13.79
CA ALA A 267 20.77 19.41 14.00
C ALA A 267 20.36 19.03 15.44
N TYR A 268 20.91 17.95 15.97
CA TYR A 268 20.68 17.48 17.35
C TYR A 268 21.16 18.50 18.40
N LEU A 269 22.26 19.21 18.13
CA LEU A 269 22.81 20.27 19.00
C LEU A 269 22.06 21.63 18.87
N GLY A 270 20.87 21.66 18.25
CA GLY A 270 19.99 22.83 18.25
C GLY A 270 20.36 23.94 17.26
N ARG A 271 21.20 23.69 16.25
CA ARG A 271 21.42 24.64 15.17
C ARG A 271 20.20 24.68 14.25
N ARG A 272 19.40 25.73 14.38
CA ARG A 272 18.23 25.99 13.52
C ARG A 272 18.65 26.06 12.05
N GLY A 273 17.94 25.30 11.21
CA GLY A 273 18.08 25.35 9.74
C GLY A 273 18.88 24.23 9.09
N CYS A 274 19.36 23.21 9.86
CA CYS A 274 19.92 22.01 9.23
C CYS A 274 18.79 21.02 8.88
N PRO A 275 18.62 20.65 7.60
CA PRO A 275 17.65 19.63 7.23
C PRO A 275 18.05 18.27 7.82
N SER A 276 17.08 17.48 8.23
CA SER A 276 17.30 16.08 8.60
C SER A 276 17.80 15.30 7.38
N LEU A 277 18.88 14.54 7.54
CA LEU A 277 19.43 13.67 6.50
C LEU A 277 18.70 12.32 6.41
N PHE A 278 17.75 12.06 7.27
CA PHE A 278 16.96 10.83 7.27
C PHE A 278 15.47 11.11 7.48
N ASN A 279 14.65 10.17 7.08
CA ASN A 279 13.22 10.18 7.28
C ASN A 279 12.76 8.81 7.80
N ILE A 280 11.86 8.81 8.77
CA ILE A 280 11.19 7.60 9.25
C ILE A 280 9.83 7.49 8.57
N SER A 281 9.57 6.35 7.97
CA SER A 281 8.41 6.16 7.09
C SER A 281 7.04 6.03 7.79
N LEU A 282 6.99 6.27 9.08
CA LEU A 282 5.76 6.43 9.85
C LEU A 282 5.39 7.91 9.90
N GLY A 283 4.15 8.27 9.55
CA GLY A 283 3.64 9.65 9.72
C GLY A 283 3.76 10.11 11.16
N GLU A 284 3.88 11.42 11.38
CA GLU A 284 3.79 11.99 12.73
C GLU A 284 2.35 11.84 13.25
N ALA A 285 2.21 11.54 14.55
CA ALA A 285 0.91 11.56 15.18
C ALA A 285 0.35 13.00 15.16
N LEU A 286 -0.89 13.18 14.71
CA LEU A 286 -1.55 14.50 14.64
C LEU A 286 -1.54 15.26 15.96
N SER A 287 -1.51 14.56 17.11
CA SER A 287 -1.41 15.16 18.44
C SER A 287 -0.07 15.87 18.72
N LEU A 288 0.98 15.58 17.98
CA LEU A 288 2.28 16.26 18.07
C LEU A 288 2.40 17.44 17.11
N SER A 289 1.58 17.48 16.06
CA SER A 289 1.56 18.56 15.06
C SER A 289 0.86 19.84 15.53
N LEU A 290 0.07 19.79 16.60
CA LEU A 290 -0.68 20.94 17.13
C LEU A 290 0.06 21.76 18.20
N ILE A 291 1.32 21.42 18.50
CA ILE A 291 2.12 22.09 19.56
C ILE A 291 3.27 22.93 18.96
N HIS A 292 3.16 23.31 17.70
CA HIS A 292 4.16 24.23 17.10
C HIS A 292 3.50 25.49 16.59
#